data_56b569ba610f9652aa21b31cbb5e0ad8
#
_entry.id   56b569ba610f9652aa21b31cbb5e0ad8
#
_cell.length_a   1.000
_cell.length_b   1.000
_cell.length_c   1.000
_cell.angle_alpha   90.00
_cell.angle_beta   90.00
_cell.angle_gamma   90.00
#
_symmetry.space_group_name_H-M   'P 1'
#
loop_
_entity.id
_entity.type
_entity.pdbx_description
1 polymer ?
#
loop_
_entity_poly.entity_id
_entity_poly.type
_entity_poly.pdbx_seq_one_letter_code
_entity_poly.pdbx_strand_id
1 'polypeptide(L)'
;KMSPEAARQALQDVAARHGLEPVTLLAVDGQGRGKSAYVAIFSQPGKTLEPMFQEQVGRDVEAALGGHFHYALARDLQQLVPATAVVVADGWQLYQQIAMAGGMIEGNIKPEPVRKVPRDAFCRVLPEPGLRLSMRAQAAGAA
;
A
#
# COMPACT_ATOMS: atom_id res chain seq x y z
N LYS A 1 -9.38 7.26 9.90
CA LYS A 1 -8.22 6.43 10.20
C LYS A 1 -8.59 4.95 10.06
N MET A 2 -7.78 4.19 9.35
CA MET A 2 -8.05 2.78 9.10
C MET A 2 -7.74 1.93 10.34
N SER A 3 -8.73 1.15 10.80
CA SER A 3 -8.49 0.24 11.92
C SER A 3 -7.68 -0.98 11.46
N PRO A 4 -6.89 -1.60 12.35
CA PRO A 4 -6.16 -2.81 11.99
C PRO A 4 -7.07 -3.94 11.51
N GLU A 5 -8.24 -4.08 12.11
CA GLU A 5 -9.20 -5.12 11.73
C GLU A 5 -9.74 -4.90 10.33
N ALA A 6 -10.11 -3.68 9.99
CA ALA A 6 -10.61 -3.33 8.66
C ALA A 6 -9.53 -3.54 7.60
N ALA A 7 -8.29 -3.16 7.90
CA ALA A 7 -7.16 -3.35 7.00
C ALA A 7 -6.92 -4.84 6.75
N ARG A 8 -6.90 -5.64 7.82
CA ARG A 8 -6.69 -7.08 7.70
C ARG A 8 -7.77 -7.73 6.84
N GLN A 9 -9.03 -7.39 7.09
CA GLN A 9 -10.14 -7.96 6.35
C GLN A 9 -10.07 -7.62 4.86
N ALA A 10 -9.79 -6.36 4.53
CA ALA A 10 -9.69 -5.92 3.15
C ALA A 10 -8.57 -6.65 2.41
N LEU A 11 -7.40 -6.76 3.02
CA LEU A 11 -6.28 -7.44 2.39
C LEU A 11 -6.53 -8.95 2.23
N GLN A 12 -7.16 -9.58 3.22
CA GLN A 12 -7.50 -11.00 3.12
C GLN A 12 -8.49 -11.27 2.00
N ASP A 13 -9.49 -10.42 1.84
CA ASP A 13 -10.48 -10.59 0.78
C ASP A 13 -9.85 -10.46 -0.60
N VAL A 14 -8.99 -9.48 -0.80
CA VAL A 14 -8.29 -9.29 -2.07
C VAL A 14 -7.30 -10.43 -2.32
N ALA A 15 -6.54 -10.82 -1.31
CA ALA A 15 -5.58 -11.91 -1.42
C ALA A 15 -6.26 -13.22 -1.80
N ALA A 16 -7.39 -13.53 -1.18
CA ALA A 16 -8.13 -14.75 -1.50
C ALA A 16 -8.62 -14.76 -2.95
N ARG A 17 -9.02 -13.59 -3.45
CA ARG A 17 -9.53 -13.47 -4.83
C ARG A 17 -8.44 -13.73 -5.86
N HIS A 18 -7.20 -13.38 -5.57
CA HIS A 18 -6.09 -13.45 -6.53
C HIS A 18 -5.05 -14.53 -6.19
N GLY A 19 -5.25 -15.31 -5.14
CA GLY A 19 -4.29 -16.34 -4.72
C GLY A 19 -2.99 -15.75 -4.20
N LEU A 20 -3.05 -14.62 -3.51
CA LEU A 20 -1.90 -13.91 -2.95
C LEU A 20 -1.81 -14.10 -1.45
N GLU A 21 -0.64 -13.81 -0.89
CA GLU A 21 -0.44 -13.72 0.56
C GLU A 21 -0.44 -12.25 0.98
N PRO A 22 -1.34 -11.83 1.89
CA PRO A 22 -1.33 -10.44 2.35
C PRO A 22 -0.18 -10.20 3.32
N VAL A 23 0.48 -9.05 3.19
CA VAL A 23 1.57 -8.68 4.09
C VAL A 23 1.13 -7.53 4.99
N THR A 24 0.85 -6.36 4.43
CA THR A 24 0.48 -5.19 5.22
C THR A 24 -0.15 -4.13 4.34
N LEU A 25 -0.86 -3.21 4.98
CA LEU A 25 -1.36 -2.00 4.34
C LEU A 25 -0.52 -0.83 4.86
N LEU A 26 0.21 -0.18 3.97
CA LEU A 26 1.02 0.98 4.33
C LEU A 26 0.21 2.26 4.18
N ALA A 27 0.19 3.07 5.22
CA ALA A 27 -0.34 4.43 5.14
C ALA A 27 0.83 5.37 4.83
N VAL A 28 0.98 5.71 3.56
CA VAL A 28 2.10 6.54 3.10
C VAL A 28 1.73 8.00 3.27
N ASP A 29 2.46 8.69 4.12
CA ASP A 29 2.21 10.09 4.42
C ASP A 29 2.69 10.99 3.28
N GLY A 30 1.84 11.91 2.85
CA GLY A 30 2.20 12.89 1.81
C GLY A 30 3.21 13.92 2.25
N GLN A 31 3.43 14.09 3.57
CA GLN A 31 4.42 15.01 4.14
C GLN A 31 4.27 16.45 3.64
N GLY A 32 3.03 16.90 3.47
CA GLY A 32 2.76 18.26 2.99
C GLY A 32 3.02 18.49 1.50
N ARG A 33 3.44 17.45 0.79
CA ARG A 33 3.73 17.52 -0.66
C ARG A 33 2.64 16.87 -1.51
N GLY A 34 1.49 16.65 -0.96
CA GLY A 34 0.38 16.01 -1.65
C GLY A 34 -0.44 15.21 -0.67
N LYS A 35 -1.34 14.43 -1.22
CA LYS A 35 -2.25 13.63 -0.42
C LYS A 35 -1.58 12.36 0.05
N SER A 36 -2.06 11.86 1.17
CA SER A 36 -1.65 10.55 1.66
C SER A 36 -2.24 9.43 0.80
N ALA A 37 -1.64 8.26 0.84
CA ALA A 37 -2.11 7.11 0.07
C ALA A 37 -1.95 5.84 0.89
N TYR A 38 -2.84 4.88 0.64
CA TYR A 38 -2.67 3.54 1.16
C TYR A 38 -2.09 2.65 0.07
N VAL A 39 -1.08 1.87 0.41
CA VAL A 39 -0.43 0.92 -0.49
C VAL A 39 -0.44 -0.45 0.17
N ALA A 40 -1.09 -1.42 -0.47
CA ALA A 40 -1.13 -2.78 0.04
C ALA A 40 0.05 -3.58 -0.51
N ILE A 41 0.70 -4.36 0.35
CA ILE A 41 1.79 -5.25 -0.05
C ILE A 41 1.31 -6.69 0.03
N PHE A 42 1.51 -7.41 -1.07
CA PHE A 42 1.20 -8.85 -1.17
C PHE A 42 2.43 -9.60 -1.65
N SER A 43 2.49 -10.88 -1.30
CA SER A 43 3.52 -11.79 -1.78
C SER A 43 2.92 -12.79 -2.77
N GLN A 44 3.68 -13.08 -3.84
CA GLN A 44 3.36 -14.18 -4.74
C GLN A 44 4.68 -14.85 -5.17
N PRO A 45 5.12 -15.86 -4.42
CA PRO A 45 6.39 -16.53 -4.72
C PRO A 45 6.38 -17.18 -6.10
N GLY A 46 7.51 -17.11 -6.79
CA GLY A 46 7.75 -17.86 -8.02
C GLY A 46 7.15 -17.30 -9.30
N LYS A 47 6.55 -16.12 -9.27
CA LYS A 47 5.97 -15.53 -10.48
C LYS A 47 6.51 -14.14 -10.76
N THR A 48 6.74 -13.86 -12.04
CA THR A 48 7.00 -12.50 -12.52
C THR A 48 5.65 -11.81 -12.68
N LEU A 49 5.51 -10.63 -12.13
CA LEU A 49 4.22 -9.96 -12.06
C LEU A 49 4.16 -8.83 -13.09
N GLU A 50 3.12 -8.87 -13.88
CA GLU A 50 2.87 -7.84 -14.89
C GLU A 50 2.27 -6.60 -14.25
N PRO A 51 2.62 -5.40 -14.77
CA PRO A 51 2.03 -4.16 -14.24
C PRO A 51 0.51 -4.13 -14.24
N MET A 52 -0.12 -4.69 -15.28
CA MET A 52 -1.58 -4.73 -15.38
C MET A 52 -2.22 -5.53 -14.25
N PHE A 53 -1.56 -6.63 -13.83
CA PHE A 53 -2.06 -7.42 -12.71
C PHE A 53 -2.00 -6.60 -11.43
N GLN A 54 -0.91 -5.90 -11.20
CA GLN A 54 -0.78 -5.06 -9.99
C GLN A 54 -1.81 -3.94 -9.98
N GLU A 55 -2.10 -3.34 -11.12
CA GLU A 55 -3.16 -2.33 -11.22
C GLU A 55 -4.53 -2.91 -10.88
N GLN A 56 -4.81 -4.13 -11.34
CA GLN A 56 -6.09 -4.78 -11.03
C GLN A 56 -6.19 -5.07 -9.53
N VAL A 57 -5.13 -5.60 -8.93
CA VAL A 57 -5.10 -5.83 -7.48
C VAL A 57 -5.30 -4.51 -6.73
N GLY A 58 -4.67 -3.44 -7.19
CA GLY A 58 -4.84 -2.10 -6.60
C GLY A 58 -6.28 -1.62 -6.65
N ARG A 59 -6.96 -1.81 -7.77
CA ARG A 59 -8.38 -1.46 -7.89
C ARG A 59 -9.25 -2.25 -6.93
N ASP A 60 -8.93 -3.53 -6.75
CA ASP A 60 -9.68 -4.37 -5.82
C ASP A 60 -9.43 -3.95 -4.36
N VAL A 61 -8.21 -3.52 -4.04
CA VAL A 61 -7.91 -2.95 -2.72
C VAL A 61 -8.72 -1.66 -2.50
N GLU A 62 -8.74 -0.79 -3.48
CA GLU A 62 -9.51 0.46 -3.39
C GLU A 62 -11.00 0.15 -3.15
N ALA A 63 -11.56 -0.82 -3.87
CA ALA A 63 -12.95 -1.20 -3.69
C ALA A 63 -13.21 -1.79 -2.31
N ALA A 64 -12.30 -2.63 -1.82
CA ALA A 64 -12.44 -3.24 -0.49
C ALA A 64 -12.36 -2.20 0.63
N LEU A 65 -11.42 -1.25 0.53
CA LEU A 65 -11.30 -0.17 1.51
C LEU A 65 -12.49 0.79 1.43
N GLY A 66 -13.01 1.00 0.23
CA GLY A 66 -14.15 1.89 0.00
C GLY A 66 -15.44 1.44 0.68
N GLY A 67 -15.52 0.18 1.09
CA GLY A 67 -16.64 -0.32 1.89
C GLY A 67 -16.63 0.17 3.34
N HIS A 68 -15.55 0.80 3.80
CA HIS A 68 -15.43 1.33 5.15
C HIS A 68 -15.70 2.82 5.15
N PHE A 69 -16.58 3.25 6.08
CA PHE A 69 -17.10 4.62 6.08
C PHE A 69 -15.99 5.68 6.16
N HIS A 70 -15.05 5.51 7.07
CA HIS A 70 -14.01 6.54 7.26
C HIS A 70 -13.08 6.64 6.06
N TYR A 71 -12.81 5.52 5.39
CA TYR A 71 -12.00 5.54 4.17
C TYR A 71 -12.76 6.27 3.04
N ALA A 72 -14.01 5.89 2.83
CA ALA A 72 -14.83 6.51 1.79
C ALA A 72 -14.97 8.02 2.02
N LEU A 73 -15.15 8.44 3.27
CA LEU A 73 -15.23 9.86 3.61
C LEU A 73 -13.93 10.60 3.29
N ALA A 74 -12.79 10.03 3.67
CA ALA A 74 -11.50 10.64 3.40
C ALA A 74 -11.23 10.77 1.89
N ARG A 75 -11.67 9.77 1.10
CA ARG A 75 -11.59 9.84 -0.36
C ARG A 75 -12.48 10.95 -0.91
N ASP A 76 -13.72 11.05 -0.43
CA ASP A 76 -14.65 12.08 -0.87
C ASP A 76 -14.16 13.49 -0.51
N LEU A 77 -13.52 13.63 0.65
CA LEU A 77 -12.93 14.89 1.09
C LEU A 77 -11.57 15.17 0.43
N GLN A 78 -11.14 14.32 -0.46
CA GLN A 78 -9.88 14.44 -1.19
C GLN A 78 -8.64 14.50 -0.30
N GLN A 79 -8.70 13.85 0.84
CA GLN A 79 -7.55 13.69 1.75
C GLN A 79 -6.63 12.56 1.35
N LEU A 80 -7.13 11.62 0.55
CA LEU A 80 -6.42 10.44 0.08
C LEU A 80 -6.53 10.31 -1.42
N VAL A 81 -5.48 9.80 -2.06
CA VAL A 81 -5.55 9.32 -3.44
C VAL A 81 -6.02 7.87 -3.45
N PRO A 82 -6.42 7.32 -4.60
CA PRO A 82 -6.84 5.91 -4.67
C PRO A 82 -5.74 4.96 -4.17
N ALA A 83 -6.14 3.90 -3.50
CA ALA A 83 -5.21 2.90 -3.01
C ALA A 83 -4.55 2.16 -4.18
N THR A 84 -3.31 1.74 -3.97
CA THR A 84 -2.56 0.93 -4.93
C THR A 84 -2.08 -0.34 -4.25
N ALA A 85 -1.52 -1.25 -5.05
CA ALA A 85 -0.98 -2.49 -4.54
C ALA A 85 0.40 -2.76 -5.13
N VAL A 86 1.25 -3.37 -4.34
CA VAL A 86 2.55 -3.89 -4.77
C VAL A 86 2.52 -5.40 -4.54
N VAL A 87 2.74 -6.15 -5.61
CA VAL A 87 2.80 -7.61 -5.53
C VAL A 87 4.21 -8.03 -5.93
N VAL A 88 4.93 -8.66 -5.01
CA VAL A 88 6.32 -9.07 -5.21
C VAL A 88 6.50 -10.52 -4.74
N ALA A 89 7.63 -11.12 -5.08
CA ALA A 89 7.90 -12.50 -4.67
C ALA A 89 7.96 -12.63 -3.15
N ASP A 90 8.63 -11.70 -2.47
CA ASP A 90 8.75 -11.69 -1.01
C ASP A 90 8.34 -10.32 -0.48
N GLY A 91 7.04 -10.20 -0.18
CA GLY A 91 6.48 -8.95 0.33
C GLY A 91 6.93 -8.61 1.75
N TRP A 92 7.21 -9.64 2.57
CA TRP A 92 7.71 -9.41 3.92
C TRP A 92 9.09 -8.73 3.88
N GLN A 93 9.97 -9.19 2.99
CA GLN A 93 11.28 -8.56 2.84
C GLN A 93 11.14 -7.10 2.40
N LEU A 94 10.26 -6.83 1.45
CA LEU A 94 10.00 -5.46 1.00
C LEU A 94 9.51 -4.59 2.16
N TYR A 95 8.56 -5.11 2.94
CA TYR A 95 8.04 -4.39 4.10
C TYR A 95 9.15 -4.07 5.11
N GLN A 96 10.02 -5.05 5.40
CA GLN A 96 11.15 -4.82 6.31
C GLN A 96 12.07 -3.71 5.80
N GLN A 97 12.39 -3.72 4.51
CA GLN A 97 13.23 -2.69 3.91
C GLN A 97 12.61 -1.29 4.04
N ILE A 98 11.32 -1.18 3.80
CA ILE A 98 10.61 0.10 3.93
C ILE A 98 10.62 0.56 5.38
N ALA A 99 10.34 -0.32 6.32
CA ALA A 99 10.34 0.02 7.73
C ALA A 99 11.72 0.45 8.21
N MET A 100 12.78 -0.23 7.77
CA MET A 100 14.16 0.14 8.10
C MET A 100 14.54 1.49 7.49
N ALA A 101 14.13 1.76 6.27
CA ALA A 101 14.36 3.06 5.65
C ALA A 101 13.66 4.20 6.40
N GLY A 102 12.58 3.87 7.11
CA GLY A 102 11.86 4.82 7.97
C GLY A 102 12.43 4.92 9.38
N GLY A 103 13.54 4.25 9.68
CA GLY A 103 14.23 4.36 10.96
C GLY A 103 14.02 3.19 11.93
N MET A 104 13.29 2.15 11.54
CA MET A 104 13.09 0.97 12.39
C MET A 104 14.35 0.12 12.44
N ILE A 105 14.61 -0.47 13.59
CA ILE A 105 15.69 -1.45 13.78
C ILE A 105 15.15 -2.83 13.38
N GLU A 106 15.90 -3.58 12.61
CA GLU A 106 15.46 -4.85 12.01
C GLU A 106 14.81 -5.79 13.03
N GLY A 107 15.41 -5.98 14.19
CA GLY A 107 14.86 -6.86 15.21
C GLY A 107 13.55 -6.40 15.84
N ASN A 108 13.15 -5.15 15.60
CA ASN A 108 11.91 -4.58 16.16
C ASN A 108 10.76 -4.53 15.15
N ILE A 109 10.99 -4.98 13.91
CA ILE A 109 9.95 -4.96 12.89
C ILE A 109 9.03 -6.15 13.08
N LYS A 110 7.74 -5.87 13.27
CA LYS A 110 6.72 -6.88 13.49
C LYS A 110 5.66 -6.81 12.40
N PRO A 111 5.02 -7.93 12.07
CA PRO A 111 3.88 -7.87 11.14
C PRO A 111 2.75 -7.05 11.76
N GLU A 112 2.31 -6.04 11.03
CA GLU A 112 1.19 -5.21 11.44
C GLU A 112 0.21 -5.09 10.29
N PRO A 113 -1.12 -5.13 10.57
CA PRO A 113 -2.11 -5.00 9.50
C PRO A 113 -2.03 -3.66 8.78
N VAL A 114 -1.69 -2.59 9.50
CA VAL A 114 -1.52 -1.27 8.92
C VAL A 114 -0.36 -0.56 9.60
N ARG A 115 0.48 0.11 8.82
CA ARG A 115 1.63 0.84 9.33
C ARG A 115 1.79 2.17 8.60
N LYS A 116 2.01 3.24 9.35
CA LYS A 116 2.37 4.53 8.79
C LYS A 116 3.83 4.52 8.35
N VAL A 117 4.10 5.05 7.15
CA VAL A 117 5.47 5.22 6.67
C VAL A 117 5.63 6.59 6.04
N PRO A 118 6.81 7.23 6.20
CA PRO A 118 7.09 8.47 5.49
C PRO A 118 7.20 8.20 3.99
N ARG A 119 6.74 9.16 3.19
CA ARG A 119 6.81 9.04 1.74
C ARG A 119 8.24 8.81 1.26
N ASP A 120 9.21 9.53 1.83
CA ASP A 120 10.60 9.42 1.43
C ASP A 120 11.16 8.01 1.66
N ALA A 121 10.83 7.39 2.79
CA ALA A 121 11.23 6.02 3.10
C ALA A 121 10.65 5.04 2.07
N PHE A 122 9.37 5.18 1.78
CA PHE A 122 8.69 4.34 0.81
C PHE A 122 9.32 4.47 -0.58
N CYS A 123 9.51 5.70 -1.03
CA CYS A 123 10.03 5.97 -2.38
C CYS A 123 11.50 5.54 -2.56
N ARG A 124 12.27 5.50 -1.48
CA ARG A 124 13.66 5.04 -1.57
C ARG A 124 13.78 3.54 -1.79
N VAL A 125 12.84 2.79 -1.28
CA VAL A 125 12.93 1.32 -1.27
C VAL A 125 12.17 0.69 -2.42
N LEU A 126 11.11 1.34 -2.91
CA LEU A 126 10.25 0.76 -3.92
C LEU A 126 11.05 0.46 -5.19
N PRO A 127 11.13 -0.83 -5.60
CA PRO A 127 12.00 -1.21 -6.70
C PRO A 127 11.50 -0.82 -8.08
N GLU A 128 10.21 -0.49 -8.21
CA GLU A 128 9.61 -0.25 -9.52
C GLU A 128 9.39 1.23 -9.77
N PRO A 129 10.16 1.83 -10.71
CA PRO A 129 10.00 3.25 -11.04
C PRO A 129 8.59 3.61 -11.51
N GLY A 130 7.92 2.68 -12.21
CA GLY A 130 6.57 2.90 -12.71
C GLY A 130 5.56 3.19 -11.62
N LEU A 131 5.63 2.47 -10.49
CA LEU A 131 4.72 2.70 -9.38
C LEU A 131 4.98 4.04 -8.71
N ARG A 132 6.25 4.45 -8.60
CA ARG A 132 6.60 5.77 -8.08
C ARG A 132 6.04 6.89 -8.95
N LEU A 133 6.15 6.74 -10.26
CA LEU A 133 5.61 7.70 -11.22
C LEU A 133 4.09 7.76 -11.13
N SER A 134 3.44 6.60 -10.99
CA SER A 134 1.99 6.54 -10.82
C SER A 134 1.54 7.29 -9.58
N MET A 135 2.23 7.09 -8.44
CA MET A 135 1.91 7.80 -7.21
C MET A 135 2.12 9.32 -7.35
N ARG A 136 3.20 9.73 -8.02
CA ARG A 136 3.45 11.15 -8.27
C ARG A 136 2.38 11.77 -9.16
N ALA A 137 1.99 11.06 -10.22
CA ALA A 137 0.96 11.52 -11.13
C ALA A 137 -0.37 11.69 -10.41
N GLN A 138 -0.74 10.73 -9.56
CA GLN A 138 -1.96 10.82 -8.76
C GLN A 138 -1.92 12.00 -7.81
N ALA A 139 -0.79 12.21 -7.13
CA ALA A 139 -0.64 13.33 -6.22
C ALA A 139 -0.71 14.68 -6.96
N ALA A 140 -0.06 14.78 -8.11
CA ALA A 140 -0.07 15.99 -8.92
C ALA A 140 -1.46 16.24 -9.53
N GLY A 141 -2.12 15.19 -10.03
CA GLY A 141 -3.44 15.30 -10.61
C GLY A 141 -4.52 15.64 -9.58
N ALA A 142 -4.25 15.37 -8.31
CA ALA A 142 -5.18 15.68 -7.22
C ALA A 142 -5.04 17.13 -6.75
N ALA A 143 -3.98 17.79 -7.16
CA ALA A 143 -3.80 19.19 -6.87
C ALA A 143 -4.55 20.04 -7.86
#